data_c420de2aad860e6605181a6a1dd04c87
#
_entry.id   c420de2aad860e6605181a6a1dd04c87
#
_cell.length_a   1.000
_cell.length_b   1.000
_cell.length_c   1.000
_cell.angle_alpha   90.00
_cell.angle_beta   90.00
_cell.angle_gamma   90.00
#
_symmetry.space_group_name_H-M   'P 1'
#
loop_
_entity.id
_entity.type
_entity.pdbx_description
1 polymer ?
#
loop_
_entity_poly.entity_id
_entity_poly.type
_entity_poly.pdbx_seq_one_letter_code
_entity_poly.pdbx_strand_id
1 'polypeptide(L)'
;MLRSDLTKWIILLAIPIFAACTQNRFPNLMIAEEGMVSACDYLDTISETSDPGKSVTNYKYYKYYDGELKVLERADNMGATHLVWLFNYATGSSGSAYRCDE
;
A
#
# COMPACT_ATOMS: atom_id res chain seq x y z
N MET A 1 -40.58 -20.20 0.93
CA MET A 1 -39.37 -20.63 1.64
C MET A 1 -38.18 -20.84 0.74
N LEU A 2 -38.32 -21.61 -0.29
CA LEU A 2 -37.20 -21.85 -1.21
C LEU A 2 -36.71 -20.61 -1.89
N ARG A 3 -37.58 -19.64 -2.16
CA ARG A 3 -37.19 -18.39 -2.80
C ARG A 3 -36.27 -17.51 -1.94
N SER A 4 -36.51 -17.46 -0.63
CA SER A 4 -35.68 -16.65 0.25
C SER A 4 -34.28 -17.26 0.37
N ASP A 5 -34.17 -18.56 0.32
CA ASP A 5 -32.84 -19.19 0.36
C ASP A 5 -32.04 -18.94 -0.91
N LEU A 6 -32.70 -18.98 -2.06
CA LEU A 6 -32.06 -18.66 -3.33
C LEU A 6 -31.56 -17.23 -3.37
N THR A 7 -32.34 -16.28 -2.84
CA THR A 7 -31.93 -14.88 -2.79
C THR A 7 -30.71 -14.70 -1.89
N LYS A 8 -30.66 -15.36 -0.76
CA LYS A 8 -29.51 -15.32 0.14
C LYS A 8 -28.26 -15.87 -0.52
N TRP A 9 -28.38 -16.95 -1.25
CA TRP A 9 -27.26 -17.53 -1.97
C TRP A 9 -26.69 -16.59 -3.03
N ILE A 10 -27.54 -15.90 -3.76
CA ILE A 10 -27.13 -14.94 -4.78
C ILE A 10 -26.34 -13.79 -4.14
N ILE A 11 -26.80 -13.27 -3.01
CA ILE A 11 -26.11 -12.17 -2.30
C ILE A 11 -24.74 -12.63 -1.80
N LEU A 12 -24.64 -13.84 -1.25
CA LEU A 12 -23.37 -14.37 -0.75
C LEU A 12 -22.36 -14.57 -1.88
N LEU A 13 -22.79 -14.95 -3.06
CA LEU A 13 -21.90 -15.12 -4.21
C LEU A 13 -21.37 -13.80 -4.76
N ALA A 14 -22.11 -12.70 -4.59
CA ALA A 14 -21.68 -11.39 -5.06
C ALA A 14 -20.55 -10.82 -4.23
N ILE A 15 -20.51 -11.07 -2.92
CA ILE A 15 -19.51 -10.51 -2.00
C ILE A 15 -18.07 -10.86 -2.40
N PRO A 16 -17.71 -12.11 -2.73
CA PRO A 16 -16.34 -12.44 -3.11
C PRO A 16 -15.86 -11.72 -4.37
N ILE A 17 -16.76 -11.39 -5.28
CA ILE A 17 -16.40 -10.68 -6.51
C ILE A 17 -15.91 -9.27 -6.20
N PHE A 18 -16.57 -8.56 -5.29
CA PHE A 18 -16.12 -7.23 -4.87
C PHE A 18 -14.76 -7.28 -4.17
N ALA A 19 -14.54 -8.26 -3.29
CA ALA A 19 -13.27 -8.41 -2.61
C ALA A 19 -12.12 -8.66 -3.59
N ALA A 20 -12.38 -9.37 -4.69
CA ALA A 20 -11.37 -9.67 -5.69
C ALA A 20 -10.95 -8.45 -6.52
N CYS A 21 -11.73 -7.36 -6.51
CA CYS A 21 -11.41 -6.16 -7.28
C CYS A 21 -10.42 -5.24 -6.57
N THR A 22 -10.19 -5.44 -5.27
CA THR A 22 -9.21 -4.63 -4.52
C THR A 22 -7.84 -5.29 -4.62
N GLN A 23 -6.92 -4.60 -5.28
CA GLN A 23 -5.56 -5.09 -5.50
C GLN A 23 -4.59 -4.06 -4.95
N ASN A 24 -4.20 -4.22 -3.69
CA ASN A 24 -3.20 -3.37 -3.06
C ASN A 24 -2.27 -4.25 -2.24
N ARG A 25 -0.97 -4.21 -2.57
CA ARG A 25 0.03 -5.01 -1.89
C ARG A 25 0.20 -4.60 -0.42
N PHE A 26 0.01 -3.31 -0.13
CA PHE A 26 0.18 -2.76 1.22
C PHE A 26 -1.12 -2.07 1.66
N PRO A 27 -2.15 -2.86 1.98
CA PRO A 27 -3.49 -2.29 2.23
C PRO A 27 -3.56 -1.42 3.49
N ASN A 28 -2.63 -1.60 4.44
CA ASN A 28 -2.61 -0.83 5.67
C ASN A 28 -1.74 0.43 5.59
N LEU A 29 -1.05 0.62 4.48
CA LEU A 29 -0.14 1.74 4.30
C LEU A 29 -0.74 2.73 3.29
N MET A 30 -0.89 3.97 3.70
CA MET A 30 -1.45 5.04 2.88
C MET A 30 -0.33 6.03 2.50
N ILE A 31 -0.29 6.43 1.25
CA ILE A 31 0.59 7.50 0.82
C ILE A 31 -0.06 8.82 1.21
N ALA A 32 0.66 9.68 1.90
CA ALA A 32 0.14 10.91 2.47
C ALA A 32 1.03 12.09 2.15
N GLU A 33 0.49 13.28 2.32
CA GLU A 33 1.25 14.52 2.28
C GLU A 33 1.68 14.90 3.70
N GLU A 34 2.73 15.70 3.82
CA GLU A 34 3.31 16.06 5.10
C GLU A 34 2.30 16.65 6.08
N GLY A 35 1.40 17.52 5.60
CA GLY A 35 0.36 18.11 6.45
C GLY A 35 -0.62 17.10 7.04
N MET A 36 -0.81 15.96 6.39
CA MET A 36 -1.74 14.94 6.85
C MET A 36 -1.21 14.13 8.04
N VAL A 37 0.09 14.15 8.26
CA VAL A 37 0.74 13.34 9.31
C VAL A 37 1.27 14.19 10.47
N SER A 38 0.88 15.46 10.54
CA SER A 38 1.40 16.39 11.55
C SER A 38 1.12 15.96 12.98
N ALA A 39 0.02 15.24 13.22
CA ALA A 39 -0.35 14.73 14.55
C ALA A 39 0.02 13.26 14.74
N CYS A 40 0.75 12.67 13.82
CA CYS A 40 1.11 11.27 13.86
C CYS A 40 2.52 11.06 14.43
N ASP A 41 2.79 9.84 14.87
CA ASP A 41 4.11 9.48 15.37
C ASP A 41 5.05 9.21 14.21
N TYR A 42 6.16 9.95 14.16
CA TYR A 42 7.22 9.68 13.20
C TYR A 42 7.97 8.42 13.60
N LEU A 43 8.12 7.49 12.67
CA LEU A 43 8.82 6.22 12.93
C LEU A 43 10.25 6.25 12.43
N ASP A 44 10.44 6.53 11.15
CA ASP A 44 11.78 6.54 10.53
C ASP A 44 11.69 7.10 9.11
N THR A 45 12.83 7.52 8.60
CA THR A 45 13.01 7.88 7.19
C THR A 45 13.73 6.73 6.50
N ILE A 46 13.11 6.20 5.45
CA ILE A 46 13.60 5.02 4.74
C ILE A 46 14.10 5.45 3.37
N SER A 47 15.33 5.09 3.05
CA SER A 47 15.94 5.38 1.74
C SER A 47 16.45 4.07 1.14
N GLU A 48 16.07 3.81 -0.11
CA GLU A 48 16.47 2.61 -0.83
C GLU A 48 16.87 2.97 -2.24
N THR A 49 17.91 2.32 -2.75
CA THR A 49 18.31 2.45 -4.15
C THR A 49 17.74 1.30 -4.94
N SER A 50 17.48 1.54 -6.23
CA SER A 50 17.05 0.48 -7.14
C SER A 50 18.25 -0.34 -7.61
N ASP A 51 18.08 -1.66 -7.68
CA ASP A 51 19.11 -2.55 -8.18
C ASP A 51 19.32 -2.36 -9.68
N PRO A 52 20.56 -2.50 -10.19
CA PRO A 52 20.80 -2.46 -11.62
C PRO A 52 19.96 -3.50 -12.35
N GLY A 53 19.27 -3.10 -13.40
CA GLY A 53 18.41 -3.98 -14.18
C GLY A 53 17.03 -4.22 -13.57
N LYS A 54 16.76 -3.70 -12.39
CA LYS A 54 15.47 -3.83 -11.71
C LYS A 54 14.88 -2.47 -11.35
N SER A 55 15.04 -1.49 -12.22
CA SER A 55 14.58 -0.13 -11.96
C SER A 55 13.06 -0.02 -11.83
N VAL A 56 12.32 -0.93 -12.48
CA VAL A 56 10.87 -0.96 -12.41
C VAL A 56 10.41 -2.38 -12.16
N THR A 57 9.53 -2.56 -11.18
CA THR A 57 8.91 -3.84 -10.85
C THR A 57 7.42 -3.77 -11.14
N ASN A 58 6.92 -4.71 -11.93
CA ASN A 58 5.48 -4.87 -12.16
C ASN A 58 4.90 -5.74 -11.05
N TYR A 59 3.81 -5.27 -10.44
CA TYR A 59 3.08 -6.07 -9.49
C TYR A 59 1.60 -6.01 -9.86
N LYS A 60 1.13 -7.05 -10.52
CA LYS A 60 -0.21 -7.14 -11.09
C LYS A 60 -0.48 -5.96 -12.04
N TYR A 61 -1.36 -5.04 -11.65
CA TYR A 61 -1.74 -3.90 -12.48
C TYR A 61 -0.96 -2.64 -12.13
N TYR A 62 -0.04 -2.71 -11.17
CA TYR A 62 0.73 -1.57 -10.70
C TYR A 62 2.18 -1.72 -11.09
N LYS A 63 2.81 -0.59 -11.39
CA LYS A 63 4.24 -0.53 -11.63
C LYS A 63 4.89 0.24 -10.50
N TYR A 64 5.90 -0.37 -9.91
CA TYR A 64 6.69 0.25 -8.86
C TYR A 64 8.14 0.33 -9.33
N TYR A 65 8.81 1.41 -9.00
CA TYR A 65 10.26 1.40 -9.05
C TYR A 65 10.78 0.39 -8.03
N ASP A 66 11.93 -0.21 -8.29
CA ASP A 66 12.49 -1.20 -7.37
C ASP A 66 12.75 -0.61 -5.98
N GLY A 67 13.34 0.59 -5.92
CA GLY A 67 13.55 1.28 -4.65
C GLY A 67 12.25 1.68 -3.96
N GLU A 68 11.25 2.08 -4.72
CA GLU A 68 9.91 2.39 -4.20
C GLU A 68 9.31 1.19 -3.47
N LEU A 69 9.36 0.03 -4.09
CA LEU A 69 8.80 -1.20 -3.49
C LEU A 69 9.54 -1.55 -2.20
N LYS A 70 10.86 -1.40 -2.17
CA LYS A 70 11.66 -1.65 -0.97
C LYS A 70 11.28 -0.71 0.17
N VAL A 71 11.07 0.58 -0.11
CA VAL A 71 10.64 1.54 0.90
C VAL A 71 9.26 1.16 1.45
N LEU A 72 8.32 0.82 0.57
CA LEU A 72 6.97 0.43 0.99
C LEU A 72 7.00 -0.82 1.86
N GLU A 73 7.78 -1.82 1.49
CA GLU A 73 7.89 -3.05 2.30
C GLU A 73 8.46 -2.75 3.69
N ARG A 74 9.49 -1.93 3.77
CA ARG A 74 10.09 -1.58 5.06
C ARG A 74 9.14 -0.79 5.93
N ALA A 75 8.41 0.17 5.35
CA ALA A 75 7.42 0.94 6.08
C ALA A 75 6.30 0.05 6.61
N ASP A 76 5.80 -0.86 5.78
CA ASP A 76 4.78 -1.81 6.17
C ASP A 76 5.26 -2.72 7.30
N ASN A 77 6.48 -3.22 7.20
CA ASN A 77 7.06 -4.11 8.21
C ASN A 77 7.28 -3.44 9.56
N MET A 78 7.50 -2.14 9.60
CA MET A 78 7.65 -1.42 10.87
C MET A 78 6.31 -0.98 11.48
N GLY A 79 5.20 -1.32 10.83
CA GLY A 79 3.86 -0.99 11.33
C GLY A 79 3.41 0.42 11.00
N ALA A 80 3.99 1.05 9.99
CA ALA A 80 3.56 2.37 9.56
C ALA A 80 2.14 2.31 8.98
N THR A 81 1.38 3.37 9.21
CA THR A 81 0.06 3.54 8.60
C THR A 81 0.12 4.55 7.44
N HIS A 82 1.10 5.42 7.45
CA HIS A 82 1.25 6.48 6.44
C HIS A 82 2.71 6.63 6.03
N LEU A 83 2.91 6.93 4.75
CA LEU A 83 4.23 7.21 4.19
C LEU A 83 4.17 8.52 3.42
N VAL A 84 5.12 9.41 3.69
CA VAL A 84 5.28 10.68 2.96
C VAL A 84 6.53 10.56 2.10
N TRP A 85 6.37 10.63 0.78
CA TRP A 85 7.51 10.56 -0.13
C TRP A 85 8.34 11.85 -0.05
N LEU A 86 9.64 11.71 0.12
CA LEU A 86 10.60 12.80 -0.02
C LEU A 86 11.06 12.90 -1.48
N PHE A 87 11.34 11.76 -2.09
CA PHE A 87 11.52 11.63 -3.54
C PHE A 87 11.27 10.17 -3.93
N ASN A 88 10.94 9.98 -5.19
CA ASN A 88 10.63 8.65 -5.71
C ASN A 88 11.02 8.59 -7.19
N TYR A 89 12.20 8.03 -7.45
CA TYR A 89 12.78 7.96 -8.79
C TYR A 89 13.12 6.53 -9.15
N ALA A 90 13.35 6.30 -10.43
CA ALA A 90 13.77 4.99 -10.93
C ALA A 90 15.09 4.53 -10.30
N THR A 91 15.96 5.46 -9.92
CA THR A 91 17.26 5.15 -9.33
C THR A 91 17.21 4.94 -7.83
N GLY A 92 16.18 5.42 -7.17
CA GLY A 92 16.03 5.27 -5.72
C GLY A 92 14.87 6.07 -5.20
N SER A 93 14.47 5.75 -3.98
CA SER A 93 13.31 6.37 -3.34
C SER A 93 13.59 6.60 -1.86
N SER A 94 12.98 7.66 -1.30
CA SER A 94 13.07 7.95 0.12
C SER A 94 11.73 8.46 0.62
N GLY A 95 11.31 7.96 1.76
CA GLY A 95 10.06 8.37 2.37
C GLY A 95 10.13 8.34 3.89
N SER A 96 9.31 9.16 4.52
CA SER A 96 9.16 9.18 5.97
C SER A 96 7.94 8.38 6.38
N ALA A 97 8.13 7.46 7.30
CA ALA A 97 7.08 6.56 7.77
C ALA A 97 6.49 7.08 9.08
N TYR A 98 5.19 7.05 9.18
CA TYR A 98 4.43 7.53 10.33
C TYR A 98 3.39 6.52 10.76
N ARG A 99 3.06 6.53 12.04
CA ARG A 99 1.91 5.81 12.57
C ARG A 99 0.90 6.81 13.08
N CYS A 100 -0.28 6.80 12.48
CA CYS A 100 -1.37 7.67 12.86
C CYS A 100 -2.41 6.87 13.62
N ASP A 101 -2.87 7.43 14.73
CA ASP A 101 -4.00 6.87 15.47
C ASP A 101 -5.29 7.38 14.84
N GLU A 102 -6.27 6.50 14.75
CA GLU A 102 -7.58 6.88 14.21
C GLU A 102 -8.50 7.47 15.27
#